data_3da635ee95d8effe112c0e3252532c42
#
_entry.id   3da635ee95d8effe112c0e3252532c42
#
_cell.length_a   1.000
_cell.length_b   1.000
_cell.length_c   1.000
_cell.angle_alpha   90.00
_cell.angle_beta   90.00
_cell.angle_gamma   90.00
#
_symmetry.space_group_name_H-M   'P 1'
#
loop_
_entity.id
_entity.type
_entity.pdbx_description
1 polymer ?
#
loop_
_entity_poly.entity_id
_entity_poly.type
_entity_poly.pdbx_seq_one_letter_code
_entity_poly.pdbx_strand_id
1 'polypeptide(L)'
;LPIDYQAISYYSAPKRKDGPKSLDEVDPKLLATYEKLGVPLHERARLAGVAVDAVFDSVSVATTFKDKLARAGVIFCPFSEAVLNHPELLEQYLGSVVPYTDNFFATLNSAVFTDGSFVYVPKGVRCPMELSTYFRINAANTGQFERTLIIADEGSHVSYLEGCTAPMRDENQLHAAVVELVALTDAQIKYSTVQNWYPGDENGVGGIYNFVTKRGECRGANSRISWTQVETGSAITWKYPSCVLTGDNSV
;
A
#
# COMPACT_ATOMS: atom_id res chain seq x y z
N LEU A 1 -17.37 10.45 -19.06
CA LEU A 1 -16.47 9.39 -19.51
C LEU A 1 -17.29 8.13 -19.76
N PRO A 2 -17.16 7.47 -20.91
CA PRO A 2 -17.84 6.21 -21.19
C PRO A 2 -17.14 5.07 -20.41
N ILE A 3 -17.48 4.92 -19.13
CA ILE A 3 -17.03 3.80 -18.32
C ILE A 3 -18.20 2.82 -18.27
N ASP A 4 -18.02 1.62 -18.81
CA ASP A 4 -18.93 0.52 -18.55
C ASP A 4 -18.63 -0.08 -17.18
N TYR A 5 -19.21 0.51 -16.13
CA TYR A 5 -19.04 0.06 -14.76
C TYR A 5 -19.62 -1.35 -14.52
N GLN A 6 -20.50 -1.83 -15.38
CA GLN A 6 -21.08 -3.17 -15.27
C GLN A 6 -20.14 -4.25 -15.81
N ALA A 7 -19.22 -3.89 -16.73
CA ALA A 7 -18.21 -4.80 -17.25
C ALA A 7 -16.96 -4.94 -16.34
N ILE A 8 -16.86 -4.12 -15.29
CA ILE A 8 -15.72 -4.19 -14.37
C ILE A 8 -15.85 -5.40 -13.44
N SER A 9 -14.79 -6.18 -13.31
CA SER A 9 -14.68 -7.17 -12.24
C SER A 9 -14.40 -6.50 -10.90
N TYR A 10 -15.42 -6.40 -10.05
CA TYR A 10 -15.32 -5.72 -8.76
C TYR A 10 -14.66 -6.56 -7.68
N TYR A 11 -14.67 -7.87 -7.80
CA TYR A 11 -14.03 -8.76 -6.85
C TYR A 11 -13.69 -10.10 -7.48
N SER A 12 -12.48 -10.55 -7.22
CA SER A 12 -12.06 -11.93 -7.44
C SER A 12 -11.10 -12.31 -6.33
N ALA A 13 -11.47 -13.30 -5.53
CA ALA A 13 -10.55 -13.84 -4.52
C ALA A 13 -9.45 -14.66 -5.21
N PRO A 14 -8.18 -14.44 -4.90
CA PRO A 14 -7.13 -15.35 -5.33
C PRO A 14 -7.42 -16.74 -4.76
N LYS A 15 -7.16 -17.78 -5.56
CA LYS A 15 -7.22 -19.16 -5.03
C LYS A 15 -6.23 -19.26 -3.87
N ARG A 16 -6.70 -19.63 -2.68
CA ARG A 16 -5.83 -19.88 -1.52
C ARG A 16 -4.77 -20.90 -1.93
N LYS A 17 -3.57 -20.44 -2.13
CA LYS A 17 -2.35 -21.24 -2.04
C LYS A 17 -1.64 -20.76 -0.78
N ASP A 18 -1.07 -21.66 -0.03
CA ASP A 18 -0.12 -21.27 1.00
C ASP A 18 0.92 -20.39 0.31
N GLY A 19 0.96 -19.11 0.69
CA GLY A 19 1.90 -18.15 0.09
C GLY A 19 3.34 -18.57 0.39
N PRO A 20 4.30 -18.21 -0.46
CA PRO A 20 5.69 -18.49 -0.20
C PRO A 20 6.11 -17.89 1.14
N LYS A 21 6.78 -18.68 1.97
CA LYS A 21 7.25 -18.27 3.30
C LYS A 21 8.56 -17.46 3.26
N SER A 22 9.20 -17.44 2.09
CA SER A 22 10.41 -16.66 1.83
C SER A 22 10.46 -16.20 0.37
N LEU A 23 11.31 -15.21 0.07
CA LEU A 23 11.53 -14.76 -1.31
C LEU A 23 12.09 -15.87 -2.22
N ASP A 24 12.79 -16.86 -1.65
CA ASP A 24 13.35 -17.97 -2.40
C ASP A 24 12.28 -18.95 -2.92
N GLU A 25 11.09 -18.92 -2.34
CA GLU A 25 9.94 -19.72 -2.75
C GLU A 25 9.05 -19.02 -3.79
N VAL A 26 9.34 -17.75 -4.10
CA VAL A 26 8.59 -16.96 -5.09
C VAL A 26 8.99 -17.41 -6.50
N ASP A 27 8.00 -17.49 -7.41
CA ASP A 27 8.24 -17.84 -8.83
C ASP A 27 9.38 -17.00 -9.41
N PRO A 28 10.44 -17.63 -9.97
CA PRO A 28 11.57 -16.93 -10.55
C PRO A 28 11.20 -15.90 -11.62
N LYS A 29 10.09 -16.10 -12.36
CA LYS A 29 9.59 -15.13 -13.33
C LYS A 29 9.09 -13.86 -12.66
N LEU A 30 8.50 -13.99 -11.48
CA LEU A 30 8.05 -12.83 -10.69
C LEU A 30 9.25 -12.08 -10.12
N LEU A 31 10.24 -12.78 -9.59
CA LEU A 31 11.50 -12.17 -9.12
C LEU A 31 12.22 -11.44 -10.26
N ALA A 32 12.33 -12.05 -11.44
CA ALA A 32 12.92 -11.41 -12.62
C ALA A 32 12.11 -10.17 -13.08
N THR A 33 10.81 -10.17 -12.89
CA THR A 33 9.97 -9.00 -13.18
C THR A 33 10.26 -7.86 -12.20
N TYR A 34 10.42 -8.15 -10.91
CA TYR A 34 10.83 -7.15 -9.92
C TYR A 34 12.19 -6.56 -10.22
N GLU A 35 13.13 -7.39 -10.65
CA GLU A 35 14.46 -6.94 -11.05
C GLU A 35 14.39 -5.95 -12.23
N LYS A 36 13.62 -6.29 -13.27
CA LYS A 36 13.38 -5.39 -14.42
C LYS A 36 12.69 -4.08 -14.04
N LEU A 37 11.83 -4.09 -13.03
CA LEU A 37 11.15 -2.91 -12.53
C LEU A 37 11.99 -2.10 -11.54
N GLY A 38 13.23 -2.53 -11.27
CA GLY A 38 14.11 -1.86 -10.34
C GLY A 38 13.70 -2.00 -8.88
N VAL A 39 12.81 -2.96 -8.57
CA VAL A 39 12.44 -3.26 -7.18
C VAL A 39 13.65 -3.89 -6.48
N PRO A 40 14.09 -3.34 -5.36
CA PRO A 40 15.27 -3.83 -4.66
C PRO A 40 14.96 -5.11 -3.88
N LEU A 41 14.90 -6.24 -4.59
CA LEU A 41 14.81 -7.56 -3.97
C LEU A 41 16.21 -8.07 -3.59
N HIS A 42 16.30 -8.86 -2.54
CA HIS A 42 17.53 -9.52 -2.08
C HIS A 42 18.70 -8.57 -1.77
N GLU A 43 19.73 -8.61 -2.61
CA GLU A 43 20.98 -7.91 -2.34
C GLU A 43 20.84 -6.41 -2.35
N ARG A 44 20.03 -5.83 -3.25
CA ARG A 44 19.81 -4.38 -3.29
C ARG A 44 19.09 -3.88 -2.06
N ALA A 45 18.09 -4.61 -1.57
CA ALA A 45 17.41 -4.28 -0.32
C ALA A 45 18.35 -4.40 0.89
N ARG A 46 19.23 -5.42 0.92
CA ARG A 46 20.26 -5.55 1.94
C ARG A 46 21.30 -4.44 1.89
N LEU A 47 21.77 -4.10 0.69
CA LEU A 47 22.77 -3.05 0.49
C LEU A 47 22.21 -1.65 0.73
N ALA A 48 20.96 -1.42 0.31
CA ALA A 48 20.27 -0.14 0.48
C ALA A 48 19.68 0.06 1.88
N GLY A 49 19.60 -0.99 2.71
CA GLY A 49 19.00 -0.91 4.04
C GLY A 49 17.49 -0.64 4.02
N VAL A 50 16.78 -1.13 3.00
CA VAL A 50 15.32 -0.99 2.84
C VAL A 50 14.63 -2.27 3.28
N ALA A 51 13.61 -2.15 4.13
CA ALA A 51 12.68 -3.25 4.39
C ALA A 51 11.58 -3.24 3.34
N VAL A 52 11.34 -4.39 2.71
CA VAL A 52 10.38 -4.55 1.62
C VAL A 52 9.31 -5.56 2.00
N ASP A 53 8.06 -5.19 1.78
CA ASP A 53 6.92 -6.10 1.73
C ASP A 53 6.44 -6.22 0.28
N ALA A 54 6.05 -7.41 -0.14
CA ALA A 54 5.58 -7.67 -1.50
C ALA A 54 4.19 -8.28 -1.47
N VAL A 55 3.25 -7.62 -2.14
CA VAL A 55 1.84 -8.02 -2.18
C VAL A 55 1.43 -8.30 -3.62
N PHE A 56 0.90 -9.49 -3.86
CA PHE A 56 0.39 -9.92 -5.16
C PHE A 56 -1.09 -10.23 -5.10
N ASP A 57 -1.86 -9.67 -6.03
CA ASP A 57 -3.31 -9.91 -6.12
C ASP A 57 -3.99 -9.81 -4.74
N SER A 58 -3.62 -8.77 -3.96
CA SER A 58 -4.10 -8.51 -2.60
C SER A 58 -3.73 -9.58 -1.56
N VAL A 59 -2.63 -10.30 -1.76
CA VAL A 59 -2.08 -11.26 -0.80
C VAL A 59 -0.62 -10.97 -0.55
N SER A 60 -0.24 -10.73 0.71
CA SER A 60 1.19 -10.56 1.08
C SER A 60 1.93 -11.89 0.91
N VAL A 61 3.14 -11.82 0.34
CA VAL A 61 3.98 -12.99 0.10
C VAL A 61 5.28 -12.98 0.90
N ALA A 62 5.81 -11.81 1.25
CA ALA A 62 7.05 -11.72 2.01
C ALA A 62 7.26 -10.34 2.63
N THR A 63 7.73 -10.31 3.86
CA THR A 63 8.25 -9.11 4.53
C THR A 63 9.70 -9.35 4.96
N THR A 64 10.62 -8.47 4.54
CA THR A 64 12.05 -8.59 4.83
C THR A 64 12.44 -7.79 6.07
N PHE A 65 13.57 -8.12 6.69
CA PHE A 65 14.14 -7.41 7.86
C PHE A 65 13.25 -7.38 9.12
N LYS A 66 12.29 -8.30 9.24
CA LYS A 66 11.39 -8.38 10.40
C LYS A 66 12.12 -8.28 11.75
N ASP A 67 13.19 -9.06 11.93
CA ASP A 67 13.94 -9.07 13.20
C ASP A 67 14.59 -7.72 13.56
N LYS A 68 15.09 -7.01 12.55
CA LYS A 68 15.72 -5.69 12.77
C LYS A 68 14.67 -4.65 13.15
N LEU A 69 13.51 -4.68 12.52
CA LEU A 69 12.40 -3.80 12.85
C LEU A 69 11.83 -4.14 14.23
N ALA A 70 11.63 -5.42 14.52
CA ALA A 70 11.13 -5.89 15.82
C ALA A 70 12.03 -5.46 16.99
N ARG A 71 13.36 -5.47 16.83
CA ARG A 71 14.30 -4.95 17.86
C ARG A 71 14.12 -3.46 18.14
N ALA A 72 13.66 -2.70 17.16
CA ALA A 72 13.30 -1.29 17.33
C ALA A 72 11.86 -1.10 17.81
N GLY A 73 11.08 -2.17 17.96
CA GLY A 73 9.67 -2.15 18.27
C GLY A 73 8.78 -1.73 17.09
N VAL A 74 9.35 -1.60 15.89
CA VAL A 74 8.59 -1.24 14.69
C VAL A 74 7.84 -2.45 14.17
N ILE A 75 6.53 -2.31 13.99
CA ILE A 75 5.68 -3.30 13.34
C ILE A 75 5.62 -2.96 11.85
N PHE A 76 5.96 -3.92 11.00
CA PHE A 76 5.77 -3.87 9.56
C PHE A 76 5.37 -5.26 9.09
N CYS A 77 4.11 -5.43 8.78
CA CYS A 77 3.53 -6.74 8.45
C CYS A 77 2.29 -6.58 7.55
N PRO A 78 1.82 -7.65 6.91
CA PRO A 78 0.53 -7.65 6.22
C PRO A 78 -0.64 -7.51 7.20
N PHE A 79 -1.78 -7.02 6.71
CA PHE A 79 -3.00 -6.93 7.52
C PHE A 79 -3.45 -8.27 8.07
N SER A 80 -3.32 -9.34 7.30
CA SER A 80 -3.63 -10.71 7.74
C SER A 80 -2.86 -11.12 9.00
N GLU A 81 -1.63 -10.65 9.17
CA GLU A 81 -0.85 -10.84 10.39
C GLU A 81 -1.25 -9.84 11.49
N ALA A 82 -1.49 -8.57 11.12
CA ALA A 82 -1.85 -7.52 12.07
C ALA A 82 -3.17 -7.82 12.80
N VAL A 83 -4.17 -8.38 12.10
CA VAL A 83 -5.45 -8.79 12.70
C VAL A 83 -5.27 -9.80 13.82
N LEU A 84 -4.29 -10.68 13.71
CA LEU A 84 -4.04 -11.73 14.71
C LEU A 84 -3.19 -11.23 15.88
N ASN A 85 -2.20 -10.38 15.59
CA ASN A 85 -1.15 -10.06 16.55
C ASN A 85 -1.28 -8.65 17.16
N HIS A 86 -2.04 -7.74 16.50
CA HIS A 86 -2.16 -6.33 16.89
C HIS A 86 -3.60 -5.80 16.72
N PRO A 87 -4.64 -6.57 17.14
CA PRO A 87 -6.03 -6.18 16.92
C PRO A 87 -6.39 -4.84 17.56
N GLU A 88 -5.78 -4.50 18.69
CA GLU A 88 -6.02 -3.24 19.41
C GLU A 88 -5.62 -2.00 18.60
N LEU A 89 -4.54 -2.08 17.82
CA LEU A 89 -4.12 -0.98 16.95
C LEU A 89 -5.07 -0.84 15.77
N LEU A 90 -5.53 -1.96 15.22
CA LEU A 90 -6.51 -1.94 14.13
C LEU A 90 -7.86 -1.40 14.59
N GLU A 91 -8.36 -1.82 15.75
CA GLU A 91 -9.60 -1.29 16.33
C GLU A 91 -9.55 0.23 16.53
N GLN A 92 -8.38 0.75 16.92
CA GLN A 92 -8.19 2.17 17.19
C GLN A 92 -8.03 3.01 15.91
N TYR A 93 -7.35 2.51 14.89
CA TYR A 93 -6.88 3.34 13.78
C TYR A 93 -7.46 2.99 12.41
N LEU A 94 -7.86 1.73 12.16
CA LEU A 94 -8.36 1.33 10.85
C LEU A 94 -9.71 2.02 10.55
N GLY A 95 -9.77 2.71 9.42
CA GLY A 95 -10.96 3.46 9.02
C GLY A 95 -11.14 4.79 9.77
N SER A 96 -10.17 5.20 10.60
CA SER A 96 -10.24 6.44 11.36
C SER A 96 -9.96 7.68 10.51
N VAL A 97 -9.24 7.53 9.40
CA VAL A 97 -8.89 8.61 8.46
C VAL A 97 -9.67 8.49 7.15
N VAL A 98 -9.87 7.25 6.67
CA VAL A 98 -10.74 6.95 5.54
C VAL A 98 -11.88 6.05 6.00
N PRO A 99 -12.99 6.62 6.48
CA PRO A 99 -14.14 5.82 6.89
C PRO A 99 -14.77 5.11 5.68
N TYR A 100 -15.44 4.00 5.91
CA TYR A 100 -16.12 3.26 4.84
C TYR A 100 -17.18 4.10 4.10
N THR A 101 -17.63 5.20 4.69
CA THR A 101 -18.60 6.14 4.11
C THR A 101 -17.97 7.23 3.24
N ASP A 102 -16.64 7.27 3.09
CA ASP A 102 -15.94 8.34 2.38
C ASP A 102 -16.40 8.46 0.91
N ASN A 103 -16.33 7.37 0.16
CA ASN A 103 -16.80 7.28 -1.21
C ASN A 103 -17.06 5.83 -1.62
N PHE A 104 -17.68 5.62 -2.77
CA PHE A 104 -18.05 4.29 -3.27
C PHE A 104 -16.86 3.29 -3.28
N PHE A 105 -15.69 3.69 -3.75
CA PHE A 105 -14.53 2.80 -3.84
C PHE A 105 -13.87 2.54 -2.48
N ALA A 106 -13.91 3.50 -1.55
CA ALA A 106 -13.50 3.29 -0.16
C ALA A 106 -14.46 2.33 0.56
N THR A 107 -15.77 2.42 0.30
CA THR A 107 -16.76 1.44 0.78
C THR A 107 -16.46 0.05 0.23
N LEU A 108 -16.27 -0.06 -1.07
CA LEU A 108 -15.95 -1.32 -1.73
C LEU A 108 -14.65 -1.92 -1.19
N ASN A 109 -13.57 -1.12 -1.10
CA ASN A 109 -12.32 -1.57 -0.51
C ASN A 109 -12.54 -2.10 0.93
N SER A 110 -13.26 -1.35 1.76
CA SER A 110 -13.54 -1.76 3.16
C SER A 110 -14.30 -3.09 3.26
N ALA A 111 -15.13 -3.40 2.25
CA ALA A 111 -15.89 -4.65 2.22
C ALA A 111 -15.10 -5.87 1.73
N VAL A 112 -14.12 -5.66 0.86
CA VAL A 112 -13.50 -6.77 0.11
C VAL A 112 -11.97 -6.84 0.16
N PHE A 113 -11.28 -5.87 0.79
CA PHE A 113 -9.83 -5.97 0.91
C PHE A 113 -9.44 -7.22 1.71
N THR A 114 -8.42 -7.92 1.26
CA THR A 114 -7.98 -9.18 1.89
C THR A 114 -6.63 -9.03 2.57
N ASP A 115 -5.81 -8.11 2.08
CA ASP A 115 -4.51 -7.85 2.66
C ASP A 115 -4.02 -6.43 2.28
N GLY A 116 -2.81 -6.12 2.67
CA GLY A 116 -2.16 -4.84 2.46
C GLY A 116 -1.03 -4.63 3.45
N SER A 117 -0.66 -3.38 3.69
CA SER A 117 0.50 -3.05 4.49
C SER A 117 0.10 -2.36 5.80
N PHE A 118 0.53 -2.93 6.91
CA PHE A 118 0.37 -2.34 8.24
C PHE A 118 1.72 -1.93 8.82
N VAL A 119 1.81 -0.67 9.24
CA VAL A 119 3.02 -0.09 9.86
C VAL A 119 2.64 0.64 11.14
N TYR A 120 3.33 0.31 12.23
CA TYR A 120 3.31 1.07 13.47
C TYR A 120 4.73 1.36 13.93
N VAL A 121 5.04 2.64 14.15
CA VAL A 121 6.33 3.07 14.68
C VAL A 121 6.10 3.63 16.08
N PRO A 122 6.66 2.98 17.14
CA PRO A 122 6.39 3.34 18.51
C PRO A 122 6.93 4.72 18.87
N LYS A 123 6.41 5.25 19.98
CA LYS A 123 6.77 6.55 20.54
C LYS A 123 8.29 6.75 20.64
N GLY A 124 8.76 7.88 20.11
CA GLY A 124 10.17 8.30 20.14
C GLY A 124 11.10 7.50 19.23
N VAL A 125 10.59 6.54 18.46
CA VAL A 125 11.39 5.69 17.59
C VAL A 125 11.57 6.32 16.21
N ARG A 126 12.82 6.46 15.79
CA ARG A 126 13.16 6.70 14.40
C ARG A 126 13.31 5.35 13.70
N CYS A 127 12.43 5.05 12.74
CA CYS A 127 12.52 3.80 11.99
C CYS A 127 13.94 3.60 11.44
N PRO A 128 14.58 2.45 11.71
CA PRO A 128 16.02 2.26 11.42
C PRO A 128 16.34 2.10 9.94
N MET A 129 15.32 2.07 9.10
CA MET A 129 15.45 1.94 7.64
C MET A 129 14.22 2.50 6.94
N GLU A 130 14.34 2.75 5.64
CA GLU A 130 13.20 3.01 4.78
C GLU A 130 12.37 1.74 4.60
N LEU A 131 11.04 1.87 4.67
CA LEU A 131 10.10 0.79 4.43
C LEU A 131 9.59 0.89 3.00
N SER A 132 9.31 -0.24 2.37
CA SER A 132 8.70 -0.25 1.05
C SER A 132 7.73 -1.41 0.91
N THR A 133 6.56 -1.12 0.32
CA THR A 133 5.62 -2.16 -0.13
C THR A 133 5.47 -2.09 -1.63
N TYR A 134 5.41 -3.24 -2.25
CA TYR A 134 5.21 -3.35 -3.67
C TYR A 134 3.95 -4.15 -3.99
N PHE A 135 2.99 -3.49 -4.64
CA PHE A 135 1.73 -4.09 -5.04
C PHE A 135 1.73 -4.40 -6.53
N ARG A 136 1.29 -5.60 -6.88
CA ARG A 136 1.19 -6.03 -8.27
C ARG A 136 -0.10 -6.79 -8.53
N ILE A 137 -0.88 -6.30 -9.49
CA ILE A 137 -1.95 -7.08 -10.10
C ILE A 137 -1.30 -8.08 -11.05
N ASN A 138 -1.53 -9.37 -10.86
CA ASN A 138 -0.92 -10.41 -11.68
C ASN A 138 -1.93 -11.32 -12.38
N ALA A 139 -3.07 -11.58 -11.75
CA ALA A 139 -4.12 -12.41 -12.31
C ALA A 139 -4.99 -11.64 -13.31
N ALA A 140 -5.46 -12.32 -14.35
CA ALA A 140 -6.45 -11.81 -15.29
C ALA A 140 -7.84 -11.79 -14.65
N ASN A 141 -8.72 -10.90 -15.12
CA ASN A 141 -10.11 -10.76 -14.66
C ASN A 141 -10.25 -10.61 -13.14
N THR A 142 -9.28 -9.90 -12.52
CA THR A 142 -9.30 -9.62 -11.09
C THR A 142 -9.22 -8.14 -10.82
N GLY A 143 -9.90 -7.68 -9.77
CA GLY A 143 -9.62 -6.39 -9.15
C GLY A 143 -8.53 -6.52 -8.07
N GLN A 144 -7.85 -5.42 -7.76
CA GLN A 144 -6.94 -5.34 -6.61
C GLN A 144 -7.47 -4.32 -5.61
N PHE A 145 -7.62 -4.77 -4.37
CA PHE A 145 -8.19 -4.02 -3.26
C PHE A 145 -7.25 -4.17 -2.06
N GLU A 146 -6.18 -3.41 -2.05
CA GLU A 146 -5.27 -3.37 -0.92
C GLU A 146 -5.57 -2.20 0.00
N ARG A 147 -5.12 -2.32 1.24
CA ARG A 147 -5.17 -1.25 2.22
C ARG A 147 -3.81 -1.04 2.88
N THR A 148 -3.41 0.21 3.01
CA THR A 148 -2.20 0.61 3.73
C THR A 148 -2.59 1.46 4.93
N LEU A 149 -2.10 1.11 6.12
CA LEU A 149 -2.26 1.90 7.33
C LEU A 149 -0.89 2.13 7.96
N ILE A 150 -0.49 3.39 8.09
CA ILE A 150 0.76 3.80 8.70
C ILE A 150 0.48 4.69 9.90
N ILE A 151 0.93 4.27 11.07
CA ILE A 151 0.81 5.01 12.33
C ILE A 151 2.20 5.38 12.80
N ALA A 152 2.48 6.66 12.89
CA ALA A 152 3.66 7.21 13.54
C ALA A 152 3.25 7.75 14.91
N ASP A 153 3.66 7.04 15.97
CA ASP A 153 3.36 7.44 17.34
C ASP A 153 4.18 8.66 17.76
N GLU A 154 3.92 9.24 18.92
CA GLU A 154 4.51 10.49 19.39
C GLU A 154 6.03 10.53 19.23
N GLY A 155 6.55 11.58 18.59
CA GLY A 155 7.97 11.80 18.37
C GLY A 155 8.64 10.78 17.46
N SER A 156 7.88 9.93 16.77
CA SER A 156 8.42 8.91 15.87
C SER A 156 8.66 9.43 14.46
N HIS A 157 9.45 8.68 13.68
CA HIS A 157 9.75 9.04 12.30
C HIS A 157 9.79 7.78 11.41
N VAL A 158 9.11 7.84 10.26
CA VAL A 158 9.12 6.78 9.25
C VAL A 158 9.21 7.36 7.84
N SER A 159 9.97 6.68 6.97
CA SER A 159 9.94 6.87 5.52
C SER A 159 9.38 5.61 4.86
N TYR A 160 8.39 5.79 4.00
CA TYR A 160 7.68 4.69 3.36
C TYR A 160 7.51 4.96 1.86
N LEU A 161 7.84 3.96 1.05
CA LEU A 161 7.67 3.98 -0.40
C LEU A 161 6.68 2.90 -0.82
N GLU A 162 5.65 3.30 -1.55
CA GLU A 162 4.68 2.39 -2.15
C GLU A 162 4.89 2.32 -3.67
N GLY A 163 5.07 1.13 -4.18
CA GLY A 163 5.15 0.85 -5.60
C GLY A 163 3.95 0.04 -6.08
N CYS A 164 3.32 0.43 -7.19
CA CYS A 164 2.22 -0.33 -7.77
C CYS A 164 2.40 -0.49 -9.27
N THR A 165 2.09 -1.69 -9.79
CA THR A 165 2.14 -1.99 -11.22
C THR A 165 1.18 -3.11 -11.62
N ALA A 166 0.88 -3.20 -12.91
CA ALA A 166 0.15 -4.30 -13.51
C ALA A 166 0.71 -4.64 -14.89
N PRO A 167 0.58 -5.89 -15.38
CA PRO A 167 0.92 -6.24 -16.74
C PRO A 167 -0.05 -5.59 -17.75
N MET A 168 0.38 -5.46 -19.00
CA MET A 168 -0.47 -5.04 -20.11
C MET A 168 -1.48 -6.15 -20.44
N ARG A 169 -2.76 -5.79 -20.50
CA ARG A 169 -3.86 -6.71 -20.86
C ARG A 169 -4.94 -5.98 -21.67
N ASP A 170 -5.61 -6.73 -22.53
CA ASP A 170 -6.70 -6.24 -23.39
C ASP A 170 -8.05 -6.15 -22.65
N GLU A 171 -8.03 -6.29 -21.33
CA GLU A 171 -9.18 -6.14 -20.43
C GLU A 171 -8.95 -4.99 -19.45
N ASN A 172 -10.02 -4.33 -19.04
CA ASN A 172 -9.92 -3.36 -17.97
C ASN A 172 -9.87 -4.06 -16.61
N GLN A 173 -8.98 -3.62 -15.75
CA GLN A 173 -8.87 -4.11 -14.39
C GLN A 173 -9.01 -2.94 -13.40
N LEU A 174 -9.73 -3.19 -12.31
CA LEU A 174 -9.92 -2.19 -11.26
C LEU A 174 -8.83 -2.33 -10.18
N HIS A 175 -8.16 -1.21 -9.92
CA HIS A 175 -7.33 -1.01 -8.74
C HIS A 175 -8.04 0.00 -7.83
N ALA A 176 -8.52 -0.46 -6.69
CA ALA A 176 -9.21 0.37 -5.71
C ALA A 176 -8.55 0.22 -4.33
N ALA A 177 -7.50 0.98 -4.11
CA ALA A 177 -6.74 0.97 -2.87
C ALA A 177 -7.19 2.07 -1.89
N VAL A 178 -6.92 1.84 -0.61
CA VAL A 178 -7.07 2.85 0.44
C VAL A 178 -5.77 2.98 1.21
N VAL A 179 -5.32 4.22 1.44
CA VAL A 179 -4.16 4.54 2.26
C VAL A 179 -4.57 5.49 3.37
N GLU A 180 -4.21 5.14 4.59
CA GLU A 180 -4.43 5.92 5.80
C GLU A 180 -3.09 6.19 6.50
N LEU A 181 -2.79 7.47 6.75
CA LEU A 181 -1.59 7.90 7.47
C LEU A 181 -2.01 8.64 8.72
N VAL A 182 -1.48 8.25 9.89
CA VAL A 182 -1.76 8.89 11.17
C VAL A 182 -0.44 9.35 11.79
N ALA A 183 -0.27 10.66 11.94
CA ALA A 183 0.88 11.24 12.62
C ALA A 183 0.45 11.85 13.96
N LEU A 184 0.96 11.32 15.07
CA LEU A 184 0.70 11.83 16.41
C LEU A 184 1.66 12.96 16.76
N THR A 185 1.64 13.47 18.00
CA THR A 185 2.44 14.63 18.43
C THR A 185 3.92 14.48 18.08
N ASP A 186 4.52 15.50 17.46
CA ASP A 186 5.91 15.55 17.00
C ASP A 186 6.32 14.41 16.03
N ALA A 187 5.37 13.63 15.55
CA ALA A 187 5.65 12.53 14.61
C ALA A 187 5.86 13.01 13.18
N GLN A 188 6.64 12.26 12.42
CA GLN A 188 6.92 12.57 11.01
C GLN A 188 6.75 11.34 10.13
N ILE A 189 5.92 11.47 9.10
CA ILE A 189 5.75 10.48 8.04
C ILE A 189 6.23 11.07 6.72
N LYS A 190 7.21 10.45 6.09
CA LYS A 190 7.52 10.68 4.68
C LYS A 190 6.90 9.56 3.87
N TYR A 191 5.82 9.87 3.17
CA TYR A 191 5.13 8.92 2.30
C TYR A 191 5.42 9.22 0.83
N SER A 192 5.91 8.23 0.13
CA SER A 192 6.16 8.33 -1.31
C SER A 192 5.43 7.21 -2.04
N THR A 193 4.89 7.49 -3.22
CA THR A 193 4.28 6.45 -4.07
C THR A 193 4.71 6.63 -5.52
N VAL A 194 5.03 5.51 -6.16
CA VAL A 194 5.31 5.43 -7.60
C VAL A 194 4.37 4.40 -8.20
N GLN A 195 3.51 4.84 -9.10
CA GLN A 195 2.57 3.98 -9.79
C GLN A 195 2.79 4.04 -11.29
N ASN A 196 2.96 2.88 -11.89
CA ASN A 196 3.15 2.73 -13.33
C ASN A 196 2.16 1.70 -13.86
N TRP A 197 1.13 2.21 -14.53
CA TRP A 197 0.01 1.43 -15.01
C TRP A 197 -0.02 1.36 -16.53
N TYR A 198 -0.69 0.37 -17.05
CA TYR A 198 -0.99 0.27 -18.47
C TYR A 198 -2.22 1.12 -18.82
N PRO A 199 -2.14 2.04 -19.79
CA PRO A 199 -3.27 2.92 -20.14
C PRO A 199 -4.31 2.29 -21.07
N GLY A 200 -4.07 1.10 -21.60
CA GLY A 200 -4.76 0.50 -22.73
C GLY A 200 -3.94 0.62 -24.02
N ASP A 201 -4.42 -0.02 -25.07
CA ASP A 201 -3.80 0.05 -26.39
C ASP A 201 -4.12 1.38 -27.12
N GLU A 202 -3.64 1.53 -28.34
CA GLU A 202 -3.87 2.72 -29.18
C GLU A 202 -5.35 2.94 -29.54
N ASN A 203 -6.18 1.90 -29.44
CA ASN A 203 -7.62 1.95 -29.66
C ASN A 203 -8.42 2.17 -28.37
N GLY A 204 -7.72 2.31 -27.22
CA GLY A 204 -8.34 2.47 -25.92
C GLY A 204 -8.89 1.17 -25.32
N VAL A 205 -8.43 0.00 -25.80
CA VAL A 205 -8.83 -1.30 -25.28
C VAL A 205 -7.92 -1.69 -24.10
N GLY A 206 -8.53 -2.20 -23.03
CA GLY A 206 -7.81 -2.62 -21.82
C GLY A 206 -7.40 -1.45 -20.92
N GLY A 207 -6.38 -1.70 -20.11
CA GLY A 207 -5.82 -0.72 -19.19
C GLY A 207 -6.44 -0.72 -17.79
N ILE A 208 -5.80 -0.03 -16.87
CA ILE A 208 -6.15 -0.02 -15.46
C ILE A 208 -7.08 1.15 -15.13
N TYR A 209 -8.16 0.86 -14.42
CA TYR A 209 -8.95 1.85 -13.70
C TYR A 209 -8.37 2.01 -12.30
N ASN A 210 -7.69 3.13 -12.08
CA ASN A 210 -6.92 3.38 -10.87
C ASN A 210 -7.68 4.33 -9.94
N PHE A 211 -8.55 3.78 -9.10
CA PHE A 211 -9.44 4.54 -8.21
C PHE A 211 -9.00 4.38 -6.76
N VAL A 212 -8.23 5.35 -6.28
CA VAL A 212 -7.54 5.25 -4.99
C VAL A 212 -7.89 6.41 -4.08
N THR A 213 -8.23 6.09 -2.84
CA THR A 213 -8.45 7.07 -1.76
C THR A 213 -7.25 7.04 -0.83
N LYS A 214 -6.51 8.16 -0.77
CA LYS A 214 -5.34 8.30 0.11
C LYS A 214 -5.52 9.51 1.00
N ARG A 215 -5.48 9.31 2.32
CA ARG A 215 -5.60 10.41 3.28
C ARG A 215 -4.57 10.29 4.39
N GLY A 216 -4.04 11.44 4.80
CA GLY A 216 -3.25 11.57 6.01
C GLY A 216 -3.98 12.42 7.04
N GLU A 217 -3.74 12.17 8.30
CA GLU A 217 -4.13 13.03 9.41
C GLU A 217 -2.92 13.38 10.27
N CYS A 218 -2.56 14.66 10.27
CA CYS A 218 -1.62 15.23 11.23
C CYS A 218 -2.40 15.52 12.51
N ARG A 219 -2.61 14.47 13.32
CA ARG A 219 -3.48 14.46 14.49
C ARG A 219 -2.84 15.14 15.70
N GLY A 220 -1.56 14.99 15.88
CA GLY A 220 -0.83 15.56 17.01
C GLY A 220 -0.19 16.91 16.71
N ALA A 221 0.10 17.68 17.76
CA ALA A 221 0.82 18.95 17.64
C ALA A 221 2.20 18.75 17.00
N ASN A 222 2.65 19.70 16.17
CA ASN A 222 3.90 19.71 15.42
C ASN A 222 4.10 18.48 14.50
N SER A 223 3.09 17.67 14.27
CA SER A 223 3.22 16.49 13.41
C SER A 223 3.36 16.90 11.94
N ARG A 224 4.00 16.04 11.15
CA ARG A 224 4.28 16.33 9.74
C ARG A 224 4.06 15.11 8.86
N ILE A 225 3.37 15.32 7.74
CA ILE A 225 3.30 14.36 6.63
C ILE A 225 3.89 15.00 5.37
N SER A 226 5.03 14.45 4.90
CA SER A 226 5.61 14.82 3.61
C SER A 226 5.16 13.83 2.56
N TRP A 227 4.48 14.31 1.51
CA TRP A 227 3.84 13.46 0.53
C TRP A 227 4.42 13.68 -0.87
N THR A 228 4.91 12.60 -1.49
CA THR A 228 5.37 12.61 -2.88
C THR A 228 4.63 11.53 -3.66
N GLN A 229 4.04 11.90 -4.80
CA GLN A 229 3.28 10.98 -5.62
C GLN A 229 3.66 11.13 -7.10
N VAL A 230 4.09 10.03 -7.70
CA VAL A 230 4.40 9.93 -9.13
C VAL A 230 3.51 8.86 -9.73
N GLU A 231 2.76 9.24 -10.75
CA GLU A 231 1.83 8.33 -11.42
C GLU A 231 1.90 8.47 -12.92
N THR A 232 1.98 7.34 -13.58
CA THR A 232 2.01 7.26 -15.04
C THR A 232 1.06 6.18 -15.52
N GLY A 233 0.55 6.35 -16.73
CA GLY A 233 -0.35 5.39 -17.38
C GLY A 233 -1.75 5.42 -16.78
N SER A 234 -2.37 4.25 -16.70
CA SER A 234 -3.78 3.95 -16.44
C SER A 234 -4.75 4.45 -17.53
N ALA A 235 -5.81 3.70 -17.78
CA ALA A 235 -6.89 4.13 -18.66
C ALA A 235 -7.68 5.28 -18.03
N ILE A 236 -7.92 5.18 -16.72
CA ILE A 236 -8.57 6.24 -15.93
C ILE A 236 -7.93 6.27 -14.55
N THR A 237 -7.52 7.46 -14.13
CA THR A 237 -7.09 7.71 -12.75
C THR A 237 -8.11 8.59 -12.04
N TRP A 238 -8.60 8.11 -10.91
CA TRP A 238 -9.43 8.88 -10.00
C TRP A 238 -8.84 8.79 -8.59
N LYS A 239 -8.27 9.89 -8.12
CA LYS A 239 -7.58 9.94 -6.82
C LYS A 239 -7.96 11.15 -6.00
N TYR A 240 -8.02 10.93 -4.69
CA TYR A 240 -8.28 11.95 -3.70
C TYR A 240 -7.19 11.95 -2.62
N PRO A 241 -5.96 12.40 -2.93
CA PRO A 241 -4.98 12.61 -1.89
C PRO A 241 -5.35 13.84 -1.06
N SER A 242 -5.37 13.70 0.25
CA SER A 242 -5.58 14.83 1.15
C SER A 242 -4.89 14.62 2.49
N CYS A 243 -4.60 15.71 3.18
CA CYS A 243 -4.08 15.70 4.52
C CYS A 243 -4.94 16.60 5.42
N VAL A 244 -5.44 16.05 6.52
CA VAL A 244 -6.21 16.78 7.51
C VAL A 244 -5.25 17.22 8.63
N LEU A 245 -5.21 18.51 8.91
CA LEU A 245 -4.32 19.12 9.90
C LEU A 245 -5.14 19.47 11.12
N THR A 246 -5.16 18.59 12.13
CA THR A 246 -5.93 18.78 13.37
C THR A 246 -5.06 19.16 14.56
N GLY A 247 -3.77 18.82 14.53
CA GLY A 247 -2.82 19.20 15.57
C GLY A 247 -2.29 20.62 15.39
N ASP A 248 -2.03 21.32 16.49
CA ASP A 248 -1.39 22.64 16.46
C ASP A 248 -0.02 22.59 15.78
N ASN A 249 0.27 23.55 14.90
CA ASN A 249 1.52 23.65 14.11
C ASN A 249 1.80 22.42 13.23
N SER A 250 0.80 21.60 12.93
CA SER A 250 0.99 20.45 12.03
C SER A 250 1.10 20.87 10.55
N VAL A 251 1.83 20.08 9.75
CA VAL A 251 2.14 20.41 8.34
C VAL A 251 2.03 19.18 7.44
#